data_3fc63153fc6742b1cc624f8a0d314410
#
_entry.id   3fc63153fc6742b1cc624f8a0d314410
#
_cell.length_a   1.000
_cell.length_b   1.000
_cell.length_c   1.000
_cell.angle_alpha   90.00
_cell.angle_beta   90.00
_cell.angle_gamma   90.00
#
_symmetry.space_group_name_H-M   'P 1'
#
loop_
_entity.id
_entity.type
_entity.pdbx_description
1 polymer ?
#
loop_
_entity_poly.entity_id
_entity_poly.type
_entity_poly.pdbx_seq_one_letter_code
_entity_poly.pdbx_strand_id
1 'polypeptide(L)'
;MADKVSVDTLTKVRVGLLLDNPFIGTLATSLGLKIDNDKPTAYTNGYEIGVNEKFYESLTRKEQTGVMAHEIFHVMLMHHIRMFAPWMDPKIAQIAADIIVNAMCLEHKFELPSDGILPETWEGGVGEYFKISRMSLEEAVRYL
;
A
#
# COMPACT_ATOMS: atom_id res chain seq x y z
N MET A 1 -13.95 7.46 22.61
CA MET A 1 -14.01 6.10 22.02
C MET A 1 -13.71 6.18 20.54
N ALA A 2 -12.76 5.40 20.07
CA ALA A 2 -12.53 5.28 18.63
C ALA A 2 -13.74 4.60 18.00
N ASP A 3 -14.22 5.11 16.85
CA ASP A 3 -15.29 4.47 16.11
C ASP A 3 -14.80 3.13 15.57
N LYS A 4 -15.68 2.14 15.62
CA LYS A 4 -15.39 0.83 15.07
C LYS A 4 -15.21 0.93 13.55
N VAL A 5 -14.13 0.33 13.05
CA VAL A 5 -13.87 0.30 11.61
C VAL A 5 -14.88 -0.60 10.90
N SER A 6 -15.45 -0.07 9.84
CA SER A 6 -16.43 -0.75 8.99
C SER A 6 -16.20 -0.37 7.53
N VAL A 7 -16.97 -0.94 6.63
CA VAL A 7 -16.95 -0.54 5.21
C VAL A 7 -17.26 0.95 5.06
N ASP A 8 -18.12 1.51 5.91
CA ASP A 8 -18.38 2.95 5.91
C ASP A 8 -17.13 3.77 6.20
N THR A 9 -16.27 3.30 7.12
CA THR A 9 -14.98 3.93 7.39
C THR A 9 -14.12 3.97 6.13
N LEU A 10 -14.03 2.85 5.43
CA LEU A 10 -13.28 2.75 4.18
C LEU A 10 -13.85 3.67 3.10
N THR A 11 -15.17 3.74 3.01
CA THR A 11 -15.86 4.63 2.06
C THR A 11 -15.52 6.10 2.35
N LYS A 12 -15.52 6.51 3.61
CA LYS A 12 -15.16 7.86 4.01
C LYS A 12 -13.71 8.20 3.68
N VAL A 13 -12.79 7.26 3.91
CA VAL A 13 -11.39 7.42 3.54
C VAL A 13 -11.25 7.61 2.03
N ARG A 14 -11.95 6.77 1.25
CA ARG A 14 -11.95 6.87 -0.22
C ARG A 14 -12.47 8.22 -0.71
N VAL A 15 -13.55 8.72 -0.13
CA VAL A 15 -14.10 10.04 -0.48
C VAL A 15 -13.09 11.14 -0.18
N GLY A 16 -12.46 11.11 0.98
CA GLY A 16 -11.41 12.07 1.33
C GLY A 16 -10.25 12.03 0.33
N LEU A 17 -9.83 10.83 -0.04
CA LEU A 17 -8.78 10.64 -1.03
C LEU A 17 -9.17 11.20 -2.39
N LEU A 18 -10.41 10.96 -2.83
CA LEU A 18 -10.93 11.48 -4.09
C LEU A 18 -10.93 13.03 -4.12
N LEU A 19 -11.28 13.66 -2.99
CA LEU A 19 -11.30 15.11 -2.90
C LEU A 19 -9.91 15.73 -2.89
N ASP A 20 -8.96 15.11 -2.20
CA ASP A 20 -7.60 15.64 -2.04
C ASP A 20 -6.66 15.24 -3.18
N ASN A 21 -6.86 14.06 -3.76
CA ASN A 21 -6.04 13.50 -4.83
C ASN A 21 -6.94 12.84 -5.87
N PRO A 22 -7.59 13.64 -6.75
CA PRO A 22 -8.62 13.11 -7.66
C PRO A 22 -8.18 11.96 -8.55
N PHE A 23 -6.94 11.97 -9.02
CA PHE A 23 -6.43 10.89 -9.87
C PHE A 23 -6.40 9.55 -9.12
N ILE A 24 -5.78 9.55 -7.93
CA ILE A 24 -5.67 8.35 -7.09
C ILE A 24 -7.06 7.91 -6.61
N GLY A 25 -7.87 8.86 -6.16
CA GLY A 25 -9.23 8.58 -5.69
C GLY A 25 -10.14 8.03 -6.77
N THR A 26 -9.99 8.49 -8.01
CA THR A 26 -10.75 7.96 -9.14
C THR A 26 -10.43 6.48 -9.37
N LEU A 27 -9.16 6.11 -9.29
CA LEU A 27 -8.77 4.70 -9.38
C LEU A 27 -9.38 3.88 -8.25
N ALA A 28 -9.45 4.46 -7.05
CA ALA A 28 -10.06 3.80 -5.90
C ALA A 28 -11.54 3.49 -6.10
N THR A 29 -12.27 4.30 -6.86
CA THR A 29 -13.71 4.10 -7.07
C THR A 29 -14.03 2.83 -7.85
N SER A 30 -13.07 2.30 -8.61
CA SER A 30 -13.25 1.06 -9.37
C SER A 30 -13.03 -0.20 -8.52
N LEU A 31 -12.55 -0.03 -7.28
CA LEU A 31 -12.21 -1.15 -6.40
C LEU A 31 -13.30 -1.36 -5.35
N GLY A 32 -13.60 -2.61 -5.04
CA GLY A 32 -14.45 -2.96 -3.90
C GLY A 32 -13.73 -2.68 -2.59
N LEU A 33 -14.48 -2.47 -1.52
CA LEU A 33 -13.94 -2.26 -0.18
C LEU A 33 -14.47 -3.36 0.74
N LYS A 34 -13.60 -3.93 1.56
CA LYS A 34 -13.94 -5.09 2.38
C LYS A 34 -13.20 -5.08 3.70
N ILE A 35 -13.87 -5.52 4.76
CA ILE A 35 -13.21 -5.88 6.02
C ILE A 35 -12.86 -7.36 5.93
N ASP A 36 -11.59 -7.69 6.12
CA ASP A 36 -11.10 -9.07 6.04
C ASP A 36 -10.16 -9.36 7.21
N ASN A 37 -10.72 -9.93 8.26
CA ASN A 37 -9.97 -10.23 9.49
C ASN A 37 -9.09 -11.49 9.39
N ASP A 38 -9.16 -12.21 8.28
CA ASP A 38 -8.26 -13.32 7.99
C ASP A 38 -6.87 -12.83 7.54
N LYS A 39 -6.76 -11.57 7.17
CA LYS A 39 -5.49 -10.94 6.80
C LYS A 39 -4.95 -10.12 7.98
N PRO A 40 -3.61 -10.07 8.16
CA PRO A 40 -3.03 -9.34 9.30
C PRO A 40 -3.08 -7.83 9.17
N THR A 41 -3.08 -7.30 7.95
CA THR A 41 -3.04 -5.85 7.70
C THR A 41 -4.01 -5.48 6.59
N ALA A 42 -3.53 -4.92 5.49
CA ALA A 42 -4.33 -4.60 4.32
C ALA A 42 -3.79 -5.33 3.10
N TYR A 43 -4.63 -5.49 2.10
CA TYR A 43 -4.22 -6.13 0.85
C TYR A 43 -5.06 -5.62 -0.32
N THR A 44 -4.59 -5.91 -1.52
CA THR A 44 -5.40 -5.79 -2.74
C THR A 44 -5.13 -6.99 -3.65
N ASN A 45 -6.16 -7.41 -4.38
CA ASN A 45 -6.04 -8.43 -5.43
C ASN A 45 -6.29 -7.84 -6.82
N GLY A 46 -6.35 -6.50 -6.93
CA GLY A 46 -6.66 -5.81 -8.17
C GLY A 46 -8.14 -5.52 -8.39
N TYR A 47 -9.02 -6.15 -7.61
CA TYR A 47 -10.47 -5.97 -7.68
C TYR A 47 -11.04 -5.29 -6.46
N GLU A 48 -10.40 -5.50 -5.32
CA GLU A 48 -10.84 -4.97 -4.04
C GLU A 48 -9.66 -4.61 -3.16
N ILE A 49 -9.92 -3.76 -2.17
CA ILE A 49 -9.02 -3.46 -1.06
C ILE A 49 -9.66 -4.03 0.19
N GLY A 50 -8.94 -4.90 0.88
CA GLY A 50 -9.37 -5.46 2.14
C GLY A 50 -8.47 -5.00 3.28
N VAL A 51 -9.05 -4.79 4.46
CA VAL A 51 -8.29 -4.40 5.64
C VAL A 51 -8.70 -5.25 6.84
N ASN A 52 -7.73 -5.56 7.70
CA ASN A 52 -7.99 -6.10 9.01
C ASN A 52 -8.57 -5.00 9.90
N GLU A 53 -9.67 -5.28 10.57
CA GLU A 53 -10.38 -4.29 11.39
C GLU A 53 -9.49 -3.70 12.48
N LYS A 54 -8.84 -4.55 13.28
CA LYS A 54 -7.98 -4.11 14.39
C LYS A 54 -6.77 -3.32 13.91
N PHE A 55 -6.15 -3.78 12.84
CA PHE A 55 -5.01 -3.07 12.24
C PHE A 55 -5.43 -1.66 11.82
N TYR A 56 -6.52 -1.56 11.05
CA TYR A 56 -6.98 -0.28 10.51
C TYR A 56 -7.45 0.67 11.62
N GLU A 57 -8.12 0.12 12.62
CA GLU A 57 -8.59 0.86 13.80
C GLU A 57 -7.44 1.48 14.60
N SER A 58 -6.27 0.83 14.63
CA SER A 58 -5.09 1.32 15.33
C SER A 58 -4.43 2.54 14.65
N LEU A 59 -4.80 2.83 13.41
CA LEU A 59 -4.19 3.88 12.61
C LEU A 59 -4.90 5.22 12.78
N THR A 60 -4.17 6.32 12.63
CA THR A 60 -4.78 7.65 12.48
C THR A 60 -5.52 7.72 11.16
N ARG A 61 -6.40 8.71 10.99
CA ARG A 61 -7.10 8.90 9.72
C ARG A 61 -6.12 9.13 8.57
N LYS A 62 -5.03 9.87 8.80
CA LYS A 62 -4.01 10.11 7.79
C LYS A 62 -3.28 8.83 7.39
N GLU A 63 -2.97 7.99 8.37
CA GLU A 63 -2.38 6.68 8.10
C GLU A 63 -3.35 5.74 7.39
N GLN A 64 -4.63 5.77 7.73
CA GLN A 64 -5.67 5.03 7.03
C GLN A 64 -5.71 5.41 5.55
N THR A 65 -5.64 6.71 5.26
CA THR A 65 -5.57 7.21 3.89
C THR A 65 -4.30 6.76 3.18
N GLY A 66 -3.17 6.80 3.88
CA GLY A 66 -1.88 6.34 3.34
C GLY A 66 -1.89 4.85 2.99
N VAL A 67 -2.46 4.02 3.85
CA VAL A 67 -2.60 2.58 3.60
C VAL A 67 -3.49 2.33 2.38
N MET A 68 -4.60 3.04 2.25
CA MET A 68 -5.45 2.91 1.07
C MET A 68 -4.71 3.32 -0.20
N ALA A 69 -3.98 4.43 -0.18
CA ALA A 69 -3.16 4.87 -1.32
C ALA A 69 -2.09 3.83 -1.66
N HIS A 70 -1.47 3.22 -0.67
CA HIS A 70 -0.50 2.14 -0.84
C HIS A 70 -1.09 0.99 -1.68
N GLU A 71 -2.28 0.52 -1.32
CA GLU A 71 -2.93 -0.55 -2.07
C GLU A 71 -3.31 -0.12 -3.49
N ILE A 72 -3.75 1.12 -3.66
CA ILE A 72 -4.07 1.66 -4.99
C ILE A 72 -2.82 1.71 -5.87
N PHE A 73 -1.67 2.11 -5.33
CA PHE A 73 -0.42 2.12 -6.08
C PHE A 73 0.01 0.72 -6.51
N HIS A 74 -0.21 -0.31 -5.67
CA HIS A 74 0.02 -1.69 -6.10
C HIS A 74 -0.82 -2.04 -7.32
N VAL A 75 -2.09 -1.64 -7.33
CA VAL A 75 -2.98 -1.89 -8.48
C VAL A 75 -2.50 -1.13 -9.72
N MET A 76 -2.14 0.15 -9.55
CA MET A 76 -1.64 0.98 -10.66
C MET A 76 -0.43 0.36 -11.34
N LEU A 77 0.49 -0.20 -10.55
CA LEU A 77 1.71 -0.82 -11.05
C LEU A 77 1.53 -2.29 -11.40
N MET A 78 0.31 -2.80 -11.29
CA MET A 78 -0.04 -4.19 -11.58
C MET A 78 0.77 -5.21 -10.79
N HIS A 79 1.19 -4.83 -9.56
CA HIS A 79 1.96 -5.73 -8.70
C HIS A 79 1.21 -7.01 -8.38
N HIS A 80 -0.13 -6.93 -8.24
CA HIS A 80 -0.99 -8.08 -7.97
C HIS A 80 -0.93 -9.16 -9.06
N ILE A 81 -0.41 -8.82 -10.24
CA ILE A 81 -0.20 -9.77 -11.35
C ILE A 81 1.29 -10.06 -11.53
N ARG A 82 2.11 -9.02 -11.58
CA ARG A 82 3.54 -9.11 -11.89
C ARG A 82 4.34 -9.91 -10.86
N MET A 83 3.92 -9.88 -9.60
CA MET A 83 4.59 -10.59 -8.51
C MET A 83 4.48 -12.11 -8.61
N PHE A 84 3.60 -12.62 -9.45
CA PHE A 84 3.39 -14.06 -9.63
C PHE A 84 4.20 -14.65 -10.80
N ALA A 85 5.17 -13.93 -11.35
CA ALA A 85 6.08 -14.47 -12.35
C ALA A 85 6.85 -15.66 -11.76
N PRO A 86 6.97 -16.80 -12.49
CA PRO A 86 7.55 -18.02 -11.94
C PRO A 86 8.98 -17.88 -11.42
N TRP A 87 9.76 -16.94 -11.98
CA TRP A 87 11.16 -16.72 -11.59
C TRP A 87 11.31 -15.84 -10.34
N MET A 88 10.23 -15.20 -9.86
CA MET A 88 10.28 -14.32 -8.71
C MET A 88 10.09 -15.09 -7.42
N ASP A 89 10.98 -14.86 -6.45
CA ASP A 89 10.76 -15.29 -5.07
C ASP A 89 9.65 -14.44 -4.46
N PRO A 90 8.57 -15.03 -3.94
CA PRO A 90 7.43 -14.25 -3.42
C PRO A 90 7.78 -13.27 -2.31
N LYS A 91 8.72 -13.62 -1.43
CA LYS A 91 9.13 -12.75 -0.32
C LYS A 91 9.92 -11.55 -0.83
N ILE A 92 10.85 -11.79 -1.75
CA ILE A 92 11.64 -10.72 -2.36
C ILE A 92 10.75 -9.82 -3.19
N ALA A 93 9.82 -10.38 -3.95
CA ALA A 93 8.86 -9.62 -4.74
C ALA A 93 8.00 -8.69 -3.86
N GLN A 94 7.54 -9.19 -2.70
CA GLN A 94 6.76 -8.39 -1.76
C GLN A 94 7.58 -7.22 -1.20
N ILE A 95 8.82 -7.48 -0.81
CA ILE A 95 9.72 -6.43 -0.29
C ILE A 95 9.97 -5.38 -1.37
N ALA A 96 10.31 -5.80 -2.59
CA ALA A 96 10.57 -4.90 -3.70
C ALA A 96 9.34 -4.04 -4.03
N ALA A 97 8.17 -4.67 -4.11
CA ALA A 97 6.91 -3.97 -4.39
C ALA A 97 6.59 -2.94 -3.30
N ASP A 98 6.78 -3.29 -2.04
CA ASP A 98 6.50 -2.39 -0.91
C ASP A 98 7.48 -1.20 -0.88
N ILE A 99 8.76 -1.42 -1.18
CA ILE A 99 9.73 -0.32 -1.27
C ILE A 99 9.31 0.67 -2.35
N ILE A 100 8.96 0.17 -3.54
CA ILE A 100 8.55 1.01 -4.66
C ILE A 100 7.28 1.81 -4.30
N VAL A 101 6.28 1.13 -3.77
CA VAL A 101 4.99 1.75 -3.43
C VAL A 101 5.11 2.69 -2.25
N ASN A 102 5.85 2.32 -1.20
CA ASN A 102 6.02 3.20 -0.04
C ASN A 102 6.78 4.49 -0.42
N ALA A 103 7.79 4.40 -1.28
CA ALA A 103 8.48 5.58 -1.78
C ALA A 103 7.51 6.50 -2.55
N MET A 104 6.61 5.94 -3.36
CA MET A 104 5.57 6.71 -4.06
C MET A 104 4.63 7.39 -3.07
N CYS A 105 4.19 6.68 -2.05
CA CYS A 105 3.33 7.25 -1.01
C CYS A 105 4.00 8.43 -0.33
N LEU A 106 5.27 8.30 0.06
CA LEU A 106 6.02 9.38 0.71
C LEU A 106 6.22 10.57 -0.22
N GLU A 107 6.49 10.33 -1.49
CA GLU A 107 6.62 11.40 -2.50
C GLU A 107 5.32 12.20 -2.62
N HIS A 108 4.17 11.54 -2.53
CA HIS A 108 2.86 12.18 -2.54
C HIS A 108 2.41 12.68 -1.16
N LYS A 109 3.31 12.64 -0.17
CA LYS A 109 3.09 13.16 1.19
C LYS A 109 2.02 12.40 1.98
N PHE A 110 1.79 11.14 1.67
CA PHE A 110 0.95 10.28 2.50
C PHE A 110 1.72 9.84 3.75
N GLU A 111 0.99 9.69 4.85
CA GLU A 111 1.56 9.11 6.08
C GLU A 111 1.40 7.59 6.04
N LEU A 112 2.45 6.89 6.42
CA LEU A 112 2.46 5.43 6.47
C LEU A 112 2.68 4.96 7.90
N PRO A 113 2.11 3.79 8.29
CA PRO A 113 2.38 3.21 9.61
C PRO A 113 3.87 2.93 9.81
N SER A 114 4.35 3.11 11.03
CA SER A 114 5.77 2.99 11.38
C SER A 114 6.34 1.57 11.25
N ASP A 115 5.50 0.55 11.23
CA ASP A 115 5.89 -0.85 11.10
C ASP A 115 6.06 -1.33 9.66
N GLY A 116 5.84 -0.45 8.68
CA GLY A 116 6.06 -0.76 7.26
C GLY A 116 7.54 -0.71 6.86
N ILE A 117 7.82 -1.08 5.62
CA ILE A 117 9.18 -0.99 5.05
C ILE A 117 9.44 0.44 4.62
N LEU A 118 10.12 1.19 5.48
CA LEU A 118 10.35 2.63 5.32
C LEU A 118 11.84 2.94 5.14
N PRO A 119 12.18 4.09 4.52
CA PRO A 119 13.58 4.44 4.27
C PRO A 119 14.46 4.43 5.53
N GLU A 120 13.95 4.98 6.63
CA GLU A 120 14.70 5.13 7.88
C GLU A 120 14.91 3.82 8.63
N THR A 121 14.13 2.79 8.33
CA THR A 121 14.24 1.47 8.98
C THR A 121 14.83 0.40 8.07
N TRP A 122 15.12 0.74 6.81
CA TRP A 122 15.66 -0.21 5.85
C TRP A 122 17.12 -0.56 6.19
N GLU A 123 17.43 -1.84 6.22
CA GLU A 123 18.75 -2.35 6.61
C GLU A 123 19.88 -1.84 5.70
N GLY A 124 19.60 -1.68 4.42
CA GLY A 124 20.56 -1.19 3.44
C GLY A 124 20.81 0.32 3.47
N GLY A 125 20.04 1.06 4.28
CA GLY A 125 20.15 2.50 4.40
C GLY A 125 19.25 3.28 3.44
N VAL A 126 19.10 4.58 3.71
CA VAL A 126 18.18 5.47 2.97
C VAL A 126 18.55 5.56 1.49
N GLY A 127 19.84 5.70 1.18
CA GLY A 127 20.30 5.81 -0.22
C GLY A 127 19.96 4.57 -1.04
N GLU A 128 20.20 3.41 -0.47
CA GLU A 128 19.90 2.12 -1.10
C GLU A 128 18.40 1.94 -1.29
N TYR A 129 17.61 2.33 -0.28
CA TYR A 129 16.15 2.28 -0.36
C TYR A 129 15.62 3.06 -1.57
N PHE A 130 16.05 4.31 -1.72
CA PHE A 130 15.59 5.15 -2.83
C PHE A 130 16.14 4.71 -4.17
N LYS A 131 17.33 4.09 -4.21
CA LYS A 131 17.86 3.48 -5.43
C LYS A 131 16.95 2.34 -5.90
N ILE A 132 16.55 1.45 -5.00
CA ILE A 132 15.63 0.36 -5.30
C ILE A 132 14.27 0.89 -5.73
N SER A 133 13.77 1.93 -5.08
CA SER A 133 12.45 2.49 -5.35
C SER A 133 12.30 3.06 -6.76
N ARG A 134 13.40 3.37 -7.43
CA ARG A 134 13.40 3.90 -8.79
C ARG A 134 13.51 2.82 -9.87
N MET A 135 13.67 1.58 -9.45
CA MET A 135 13.73 0.43 -10.36
C MET A 135 12.32 -0.04 -10.71
N SER A 136 12.19 -0.78 -11.81
CA SER A 136 11.00 -1.57 -12.05
C SER A 136 10.93 -2.69 -11.01
N LEU A 137 9.75 -3.31 -10.84
CA LEU A 137 9.62 -4.45 -9.94
C LEU A 137 10.63 -5.54 -10.30
N GLU A 138 10.75 -5.87 -11.58
CA GLU A 138 11.63 -6.93 -12.08
C GLU A 138 13.11 -6.63 -11.80
N GLU A 139 13.53 -5.39 -12.02
CA GLU A 139 14.89 -4.95 -11.72
C GLU A 139 15.18 -5.02 -10.22
N ALA A 140 14.24 -4.55 -9.40
CA ALA A 140 14.37 -4.54 -7.94
C ALA A 140 14.48 -5.96 -7.38
N VAL A 141 13.67 -6.89 -7.89
CA VAL A 141 13.72 -8.30 -7.47
C VAL A 141 15.07 -8.92 -7.80
N ARG A 142 15.61 -8.65 -9.00
CA ARG A 142 16.94 -9.16 -9.39
C ARG A 142 18.06 -8.52 -8.58
N TYR A 143 17.89 -7.26 -8.19
CA TYR A 143 18.88 -6.54 -7.40
C TYR A 143 18.94 -7.04 -5.95
N LEU A 144 17.79 -7.38 -5.37
CA LEU A 144 17.68 -7.89 -4.00
C LEU A 144 18.01 -9.39 -3.97
#